data_4a72a487007ad352f8e3c126ef6e5b9a
#
_entry.id   4a72a487007ad352f8e3c126ef6e5b9a
#
_cell.length_a   1.000
_cell.length_b   1.000
_cell.length_c   1.000
_cell.angle_alpha   90.00
_cell.angle_beta   90.00
_cell.angle_gamma   90.00
#
_symmetry.space_group_name_H-M   'P 1'
#
loop_
_entity.id
_entity.type
_entity.pdbx_description
1 polymer ?
#
loop_
_entity_poly.entity_id
_entity_poly.type
_entity_poly.pdbx_seq_one_letter_code
_entity_poly.pdbx_strand_id
1 'polypeptide(L)'
;LRAEAERENGKENKLMFDNRALFALLLPIIIEQILNSFMGMVDTVMVSNVGSAAISAVSLVDSINNLVIQVFSAMAAGAAIVCSRFIGAKDRNGCNRAARQVVLTVFIISVAIMVFGLIFRVPLLQVVFGAIEPEVMENAMIYFLITVVSYPFLALFNAGAAFFRAESNAKLPMFVAAGTNVLNIAGNAVFIFGMNMGVA
;
A
#
# COMPACT_ATOMS: atom_id res chain seq x y z
N LEU A 1 12.93 46.85 -23.32
CA LEU A 1 11.54 46.39 -23.09
C LEU A 1 11.22 45.10 -23.88
N ARG A 2 11.46 45.02 -25.21
CA ARG A 2 11.16 43.78 -26.00
C ARG A 2 12.13 42.64 -25.70
N ALA A 3 13.42 42.94 -25.54
CA ALA A 3 14.45 41.97 -25.17
C ALA A 3 14.37 41.50 -23.71
N GLU A 4 13.80 42.31 -22.83
CA GLU A 4 13.52 41.94 -21.45
C GLU A 4 12.27 41.04 -21.35
N ALA A 5 11.20 41.33 -22.11
CA ALA A 5 10.03 40.47 -22.23
C ALA A 5 10.35 39.09 -22.85
N GLU A 6 11.26 39.02 -23.82
CA GLU A 6 11.73 37.74 -24.39
C GLU A 6 12.62 36.94 -23.41
N ARG A 7 13.37 37.62 -22.53
CA ARG A 7 14.14 37.00 -21.46
C ARG A 7 13.27 36.52 -20.32
N GLU A 8 12.21 37.22 -19.97
CA GLU A 8 11.20 36.77 -18.97
C GLU A 8 10.39 35.58 -19.50
N ASN A 9 9.94 35.66 -20.77
CA ASN A 9 9.20 34.55 -21.41
C ASN A 9 10.08 33.29 -21.60
N GLY A 10 11.39 33.47 -21.79
CA GLY A 10 12.35 32.34 -21.83
C GLY A 10 12.69 31.75 -20.46
N LYS A 11 12.39 32.46 -19.35
CA LYS A 11 12.55 31.96 -17.99
C LYS A 11 11.30 31.24 -17.45
N GLU A 12 10.11 31.62 -17.94
CA GLU A 12 8.85 30.99 -17.51
C GLU A 12 8.64 29.57 -18.07
N ASN A 13 9.34 29.19 -19.14
CA ASN A 13 9.16 27.90 -19.82
C ASN A 13 10.23 26.85 -19.45
N LYS A 14 10.99 27.02 -18.38
CA LYS A 14 11.74 25.94 -17.79
C LYS A 14 10.78 25.09 -16.96
N LEU A 15 10.27 24.00 -17.56
CA LEU A 15 9.61 22.94 -16.84
C LEU A 15 10.41 22.65 -15.56
N MET A 16 9.75 22.70 -14.39
CA MET A 16 10.39 22.48 -13.09
C MET A 16 11.09 21.12 -13.00
N PHE A 17 10.72 20.19 -13.89
CA PHE A 17 11.34 18.88 -14.06
C PHE A 17 11.73 18.66 -15.53
N ASP A 18 12.99 18.32 -15.75
CA ASP A 18 13.44 17.77 -17.03
C ASP A 18 12.73 16.42 -17.28
N ASN A 19 12.37 16.15 -18.55
CA ASN A 19 11.71 14.91 -18.94
C ASN A 19 12.46 13.67 -18.44
N ARG A 20 13.79 13.72 -18.42
CA ARG A 20 14.64 12.65 -17.89
C ARG A 20 14.46 12.44 -16.40
N ALA A 21 14.33 13.51 -15.61
CA ALA A 21 14.09 13.45 -14.18
C ALA A 21 12.68 12.91 -13.89
N LEU A 22 11.70 13.31 -14.70
CA LEU A 22 10.32 12.81 -14.60
C LEU A 22 10.25 11.29 -14.87
N PHE A 23 10.89 10.81 -15.94
CA PHE A 23 10.98 9.39 -16.25
C PHE A 23 11.72 8.60 -15.16
N ALA A 24 12.78 9.16 -14.58
CA ALA A 24 13.52 8.51 -13.49
C ALA A 24 12.69 8.35 -12.21
N LEU A 25 11.67 9.17 -11.99
CA LEU A 25 10.72 9.05 -10.87
C LEU A 25 9.54 8.14 -11.21
N LEU A 26 8.98 8.26 -12.42
CA LEU A 26 7.79 7.52 -12.82
C LEU A 26 8.07 6.03 -13.06
N LEU A 27 9.21 5.71 -13.70
CA LEU A 27 9.53 4.33 -14.04
C LEU A 27 9.58 3.37 -12.84
N PRO A 28 10.25 3.70 -11.71
CA PRO A 28 10.20 2.87 -10.53
C PRO A 28 8.79 2.69 -9.95
N ILE A 29 7.96 3.73 -9.99
CA ILE A 29 6.57 3.67 -9.50
C ILE A 29 5.73 2.74 -10.39
N ILE A 30 5.90 2.82 -11.71
CA ILE A 30 5.21 1.95 -12.66
C ILE A 30 5.64 0.49 -12.44
N ILE A 31 6.93 0.24 -12.27
CA ILE A 31 7.45 -1.11 -12.00
C ILE A 31 6.88 -1.63 -10.67
N GLU A 32 6.85 -0.82 -9.62
CA GLU A 32 6.25 -1.17 -8.33
C GLU A 32 4.78 -1.58 -8.49
N GLN A 33 3.98 -0.82 -9.26
CA GLN A 33 2.57 -1.13 -9.50
C GLN A 33 2.38 -2.41 -10.32
N ILE A 34 3.22 -2.65 -11.32
CA ILE A 34 3.20 -3.89 -12.11
C ILE A 34 3.53 -5.09 -11.22
N LEU A 35 4.56 -4.98 -10.38
CA LEU A 35 4.95 -6.04 -9.44
C LEU A 35 3.81 -6.36 -8.46
N ASN A 36 3.16 -5.34 -7.89
CA ASN A 36 2.04 -5.53 -6.97
C ASN A 36 0.82 -6.17 -7.66
N SER A 37 0.51 -5.76 -8.90
CA SER A 37 -0.58 -6.36 -9.68
C SER A 37 -0.28 -7.81 -10.06
N PHE A 38 0.96 -8.11 -10.47
CA PHE A 38 1.40 -9.46 -10.78
C PHE A 38 1.34 -10.36 -9.54
N MET A 39 1.71 -9.82 -8.38
CA MET A 39 1.63 -10.52 -7.11
C MET A 39 0.21 -10.97 -6.79
N GLY A 40 -0.78 -10.07 -6.92
CA GLY A 40 -2.19 -10.42 -6.70
C GLY A 40 -2.69 -11.54 -7.63
N MET A 41 -2.19 -11.59 -8.89
CA MET A 41 -2.50 -12.70 -9.80
C MET A 41 -1.88 -14.02 -9.33
N VAL A 42 -0.62 -13.99 -8.90
CA VAL A 42 0.07 -15.19 -8.38
C VAL A 42 -0.63 -15.72 -7.14
N ASP A 43 -0.97 -14.85 -6.19
CA ASP A 43 -1.70 -15.23 -4.97
C ASP A 43 -3.04 -15.91 -5.32
N THR A 44 -3.81 -15.33 -6.24
CA THR A 44 -5.09 -15.92 -6.69
C THR A 44 -4.89 -17.31 -7.30
N VAL A 45 -3.86 -17.50 -8.13
CA VAL A 45 -3.54 -18.81 -8.72
C VAL A 45 -3.10 -19.80 -7.64
N MET A 46 -2.32 -19.38 -6.65
CA MET A 46 -1.88 -20.27 -5.57
C MET A 46 -3.06 -20.69 -4.69
N VAL A 47 -3.94 -19.77 -4.31
CA VAL A 47 -5.14 -20.06 -3.52
C VAL A 47 -6.14 -20.94 -4.29
N SER A 48 -6.18 -20.85 -5.62
CA SER A 48 -7.07 -21.67 -6.44
C SER A 48 -6.81 -23.17 -6.31
N ASN A 49 -5.61 -23.56 -5.90
CA ASN A 49 -5.27 -24.96 -5.64
C ASN A 49 -5.80 -25.49 -4.29
N VAL A 50 -6.25 -24.60 -3.40
CA VAL A 50 -6.80 -24.98 -2.09
C VAL A 50 -8.28 -25.38 -2.17
N GLY A 51 -9.04 -24.75 -3.07
CA GLY A 51 -10.45 -25.06 -3.31
C GLY A 51 -11.32 -23.83 -3.57
N SER A 52 -12.54 -24.05 -4.06
CA SER A 52 -13.45 -22.97 -4.45
C SER A 52 -13.94 -22.13 -3.25
N ALA A 53 -14.16 -22.76 -2.10
CA ALA A 53 -14.54 -22.08 -0.87
C ALA A 53 -13.42 -21.13 -0.39
N ALA A 54 -12.17 -21.56 -0.49
CA ALA A 54 -10.99 -20.77 -0.16
C ALA A 54 -10.86 -19.52 -1.06
N ILE A 55 -10.99 -19.67 -2.39
CA ILE A 55 -10.95 -18.56 -3.35
C ILE A 55 -12.05 -17.55 -3.02
N SER A 56 -13.28 -18.04 -2.79
CA SER A 56 -14.42 -17.18 -2.48
C SER A 56 -14.17 -16.39 -1.19
N ALA A 57 -13.68 -17.04 -0.15
CA ALA A 57 -13.35 -16.42 1.13
C ALA A 57 -12.29 -15.32 0.98
N VAL A 58 -11.18 -15.60 0.31
CA VAL A 58 -10.10 -14.65 0.06
C VAL A 58 -10.60 -13.45 -0.75
N SER A 59 -11.34 -13.68 -1.84
CA SER A 59 -11.88 -12.61 -2.69
C SER A 59 -12.83 -11.68 -1.94
N LEU A 60 -13.66 -12.23 -1.05
CA LEU A 60 -14.55 -11.43 -0.20
C LEU A 60 -13.76 -10.55 0.76
N VAL A 61 -12.82 -11.13 1.49
CA VAL A 61 -11.98 -10.40 2.45
C VAL A 61 -11.10 -9.37 1.74
N ASP A 62 -10.57 -9.68 0.57
CA ASP A 62 -9.76 -8.74 -0.21
C ASP A 62 -10.54 -7.51 -0.66
N SER A 63 -11.85 -7.63 -0.83
CA SER A 63 -12.70 -6.46 -1.08
C SER A 63 -12.66 -5.46 0.09
N ILE A 64 -12.68 -5.97 1.33
CA ILE A 64 -12.52 -5.13 2.53
C ILE A 64 -11.08 -4.61 2.64
N ASN A 65 -10.08 -5.49 2.45
CA ASN A 65 -8.66 -5.13 2.50
C ASN A 65 -8.35 -3.99 1.52
N ASN A 66 -8.87 -4.05 0.31
CA ASN A 66 -8.67 -3.02 -0.71
C ASN A 66 -9.22 -1.65 -0.24
N LEU A 67 -10.38 -1.60 0.39
CA LEU A 67 -10.91 -0.36 0.96
C LEU A 67 -9.99 0.21 2.05
N VAL A 68 -9.50 -0.63 2.95
CA VAL A 68 -8.58 -0.21 4.02
C VAL A 68 -7.24 0.26 3.44
N ILE A 69 -6.70 -0.44 2.45
CA ILE A 69 -5.46 -0.05 1.75
C ILE A 69 -5.63 1.31 1.07
N GLN A 70 -6.79 1.59 0.46
CA GLN A 70 -7.07 2.90 -0.14
C GLN A 70 -7.07 4.03 0.90
N VAL A 71 -7.61 3.78 2.09
CA VAL A 71 -7.54 4.74 3.20
C VAL A 71 -6.09 5.01 3.60
N PHE A 72 -5.27 3.96 3.77
CA PHE A 72 -3.85 4.13 4.09
C PHE A 72 -3.08 4.85 2.98
N SER A 73 -3.38 4.56 1.72
CA SER A 73 -2.78 5.23 0.56
C SER A 73 -3.13 6.72 0.52
N ALA A 74 -4.38 7.08 0.82
CA ALA A 74 -4.81 8.47 0.90
C ALA A 74 -4.10 9.23 2.05
N MET A 75 -3.95 8.60 3.21
CA MET A 75 -3.19 9.16 4.33
C MET A 75 -1.71 9.33 3.96
N ALA A 76 -1.12 8.35 3.29
CA ALA A 76 0.26 8.39 2.81
C ALA A 76 0.48 9.52 1.77
N ALA A 77 -0.48 9.71 0.85
CA ALA A 77 -0.43 10.81 -0.12
C ALA A 77 -0.49 12.18 0.57
N GLY A 78 -1.36 12.34 1.56
CA GLY A 78 -1.41 13.55 2.39
C GLY A 78 -0.08 13.82 3.12
N ALA A 79 0.53 12.77 3.65
CA ALA A 79 1.84 12.83 4.27
C ALA A 79 2.93 13.31 3.32
N ALA A 80 2.96 12.76 2.10
CA ALA A 80 3.92 13.15 1.06
C ALA A 80 3.78 14.63 0.70
N ILE A 81 2.55 15.14 0.58
CA ILE A 81 2.30 16.57 0.29
C ILE A 81 2.87 17.47 1.39
N VAL A 82 2.62 17.14 2.66
CA VAL A 82 3.13 17.91 3.79
C VAL A 82 4.66 17.92 3.81
N CYS A 83 5.28 16.74 3.66
CA CYS A 83 6.75 16.63 3.64
C CYS A 83 7.37 17.36 2.44
N SER A 84 6.79 17.25 1.24
CA SER A 84 7.28 17.94 0.05
C SER A 84 7.32 19.46 0.23
N ARG A 85 6.37 20.05 0.96
CA ARG A 85 6.38 21.49 1.28
C ARG A 85 7.58 21.88 2.14
N PHE A 86 7.90 21.12 3.19
CA PHE A 86 9.06 21.37 4.04
C PHE A 86 10.39 21.13 3.30
N ILE A 87 10.44 20.10 2.44
CA ILE A 87 11.61 19.84 1.58
C ILE A 87 11.83 21.00 0.63
N GLY A 88 10.78 21.52 -0.03
CA GLY A 88 10.85 22.69 -0.91
C GLY A 88 11.28 23.95 -0.19
N ALA A 89 10.87 24.12 1.06
CA ALA A 89 11.30 25.22 1.93
C ALA A 89 12.71 25.04 2.52
N LYS A 90 13.38 23.91 2.25
CA LYS A 90 14.68 23.52 2.83
C LYS A 90 14.69 23.45 4.37
N ASP A 91 13.51 23.31 4.98
CA ASP A 91 13.34 23.14 6.44
C ASP A 91 13.35 21.66 6.80
N ARG A 92 14.55 21.13 7.05
CA ARG A 92 14.74 19.74 7.50
C ARG A 92 14.12 19.45 8.86
N ASN A 93 14.13 20.42 9.78
CA ASN A 93 13.57 20.22 11.12
C ASN A 93 12.05 20.16 11.07
N GLY A 94 11.40 21.00 10.28
CA GLY A 94 9.96 20.95 10.00
C GLY A 94 9.56 19.63 9.35
N CYS A 95 10.32 19.18 8.35
CA CYS A 95 10.09 17.89 7.68
C CYS A 95 10.16 16.71 8.67
N ASN A 96 11.22 16.64 9.49
CA ASN A 96 11.36 15.56 10.48
C ASN A 96 10.25 15.56 11.52
N ARG A 97 9.80 16.74 11.96
CA ARG A 97 8.69 16.86 12.90
C ARG A 97 7.38 16.42 12.26
N ALA A 98 7.10 16.85 11.03
CA ALA A 98 5.94 16.44 10.28
C ALA A 98 5.94 14.93 10.04
N ALA A 99 7.06 14.35 9.62
CA ALA A 99 7.20 12.92 9.40
C ALA A 99 6.90 12.11 10.66
N ARG A 100 7.43 12.50 11.82
CA ARG A 100 7.12 11.83 13.10
C ARG A 100 5.63 11.90 13.45
N GLN A 101 4.99 13.05 13.27
CA GLN A 101 3.57 13.21 13.55
C GLN A 101 2.73 12.34 12.61
N VAL A 102 3.06 12.30 11.32
CA VAL A 102 2.35 11.49 10.34
C VAL A 102 2.49 10.00 10.66
N VAL A 103 3.72 9.51 10.91
CA VAL A 103 3.95 8.10 11.26
C VAL A 103 3.16 7.71 12.51
N LEU A 104 3.16 8.55 13.54
CA LEU A 104 2.40 8.32 14.76
C LEU A 104 0.89 8.30 14.49
N THR A 105 0.37 9.26 13.72
CA THR A 105 -1.05 9.35 13.38
C THR A 105 -1.51 8.15 12.57
N VAL A 106 -0.73 7.77 11.54
CA VAL A 106 -1.01 6.61 10.69
C VAL A 106 -1.00 5.33 11.53
N PHE A 107 -0.02 5.19 12.44
CA PHE A 107 0.04 4.04 13.35
C PHE A 107 -1.17 3.97 14.28
N ILE A 108 -1.55 5.06 14.93
CA ILE A 108 -2.70 5.10 15.83
C ILE A 108 -3.99 4.74 15.08
N ILE A 109 -4.21 5.32 13.89
CA ILE A 109 -5.41 5.05 13.09
C ILE A 109 -5.41 3.59 12.61
N SER A 110 -4.28 3.06 12.16
CA SER A 110 -4.20 1.67 11.70
C SER A 110 -4.44 0.67 12.84
N VAL A 111 -3.93 0.96 14.05
CA VAL A 111 -4.21 0.16 15.24
C VAL A 111 -5.69 0.25 15.62
N ALA A 112 -6.30 1.43 15.53
CA ALA A 112 -7.73 1.59 15.80
C ALA A 112 -8.58 0.78 14.80
N ILE A 113 -8.24 0.80 13.50
CA ILE A 113 -8.90 0.00 12.47
C ILE A 113 -8.68 -1.50 12.73
N MET A 114 -7.46 -1.91 13.12
CA MET A 114 -7.15 -3.28 13.50
C MET A 114 -8.01 -3.74 14.68
N VAL A 115 -8.05 -2.99 15.77
CA VAL A 115 -8.85 -3.33 16.96
C VAL A 115 -10.34 -3.38 16.63
N PHE A 116 -10.84 -2.43 15.86
CA PHE A 116 -12.22 -2.44 15.36
C PHE A 116 -12.51 -3.71 14.53
N GLY A 117 -11.64 -4.03 13.57
CA GLY A 117 -11.78 -5.24 12.74
C GLY A 117 -11.75 -6.53 13.56
N LEU A 118 -10.89 -6.62 14.59
CA LEU A 118 -10.81 -7.78 15.47
C LEU A 118 -12.08 -7.96 16.32
N ILE A 119 -12.61 -6.88 16.90
CA ILE A 119 -13.80 -6.90 17.75
C ILE A 119 -15.05 -7.22 16.93
N PHE A 120 -15.19 -6.57 15.77
CA PHE A 120 -16.38 -6.64 14.93
C PHE A 120 -16.24 -7.60 13.74
N ARG A 121 -15.26 -8.52 13.74
CA ARG A 121 -14.98 -9.43 12.62
C ARG A 121 -16.22 -10.22 12.14
N VAL A 122 -16.96 -10.80 13.07
CA VAL A 122 -18.14 -11.62 12.73
C VAL A 122 -19.29 -10.76 12.20
N PRO A 123 -19.77 -9.72 12.93
CA PRO A 123 -20.85 -8.89 12.43
C PRO A 123 -20.46 -8.13 11.13
N LEU A 124 -19.19 -7.75 10.98
CA LEU A 124 -18.72 -7.04 9.79
C LEU A 124 -18.82 -7.93 8.55
N LEU A 125 -18.33 -9.18 8.62
CA LEU A 125 -18.43 -10.13 7.52
C LEU A 125 -19.88 -10.50 7.21
N GLN A 126 -20.72 -10.67 8.22
CA GLN A 126 -22.14 -10.97 8.04
C GLN A 126 -22.93 -9.82 7.45
N VAL A 127 -22.66 -8.57 7.86
CA VAL A 127 -23.33 -7.38 7.31
C VAL A 127 -22.91 -7.11 5.88
N VAL A 128 -21.61 -7.28 5.58
CA VAL A 128 -21.09 -6.97 4.24
C VAL A 128 -21.44 -8.04 3.22
N PHE A 129 -21.40 -9.33 3.62
CA PHE A 129 -21.56 -10.45 2.68
C PHE A 129 -22.86 -11.25 2.85
N GLY A 130 -23.62 -10.99 3.91
CA GLY A 130 -24.89 -11.66 4.14
C GLY A 130 -24.73 -13.15 4.48
N ALA A 131 -25.72 -13.95 4.03
CA ALA A 131 -25.71 -15.40 4.21
C ALA A 131 -24.84 -16.05 3.13
N ILE A 132 -23.62 -16.44 3.49
CA ILE A 132 -22.69 -17.23 2.66
C ILE A 132 -22.58 -18.64 3.23
N GLU A 133 -22.05 -19.57 2.41
CA GLU A 133 -21.81 -20.95 2.85
C GLU A 133 -20.94 -20.99 4.12
N PRO A 134 -21.26 -21.89 5.10
CA PRO A 134 -20.54 -21.96 6.37
C PRO A 134 -19.01 -22.14 6.19
N GLU A 135 -18.60 -22.96 5.22
CA GLU A 135 -17.19 -23.22 4.92
C GLU A 135 -16.47 -21.98 4.41
N VAL A 136 -17.13 -21.17 3.56
CA VAL A 136 -16.60 -19.89 3.06
C VAL A 136 -16.47 -18.89 4.21
N MET A 137 -17.46 -18.84 5.11
CA MET A 137 -17.43 -17.94 6.28
C MET A 137 -16.28 -18.30 7.23
N GLU A 138 -16.04 -19.58 7.48
CA GLU A 138 -14.96 -20.03 8.36
C GLU A 138 -13.59 -19.64 7.79
N ASN A 139 -13.34 -19.95 6.52
CA ASN A 139 -12.12 -19.54 5.83
C ASN A 139 -11.94 -18.01 5.79
N ALA A 140 -13.02 -17.25 5.54
CA ALA A 140 -13.01 -15.81 5.56
C ALA A 140 -12.66 -15.23 6.93
N MET A 141 -13.17 -15.82 8.02
CA MET A 141 -12.85 -15.38 9.38
C MET A 141 -11.38 -15.58 9.74
N ILE A 142 -10.78 -16.70 9.32
CA ILE A 142 -9.36 -17.01 9.55
C ILE A 142 -8.48 -16.03 8.74
N TYR A 143 -8.76 -15.91 7.45
CA TYR A 143 -7.99 -15.04 6.58
C TYR A 143 -8.11 -13.56 7.00
N PHE A 144 -9.30 -13.10 7.35
CA PHE A 144 -9.54 -11.74 7.83
C PHE A 144 -8.80 -11.45 9.14
N LEU A 145 -8.73 -12.40 10.07
CA LEU A 145 -7.98 -12.24 11.32
C LEU A 145 -6.50 -11.96 11.05
N ILE A 146 -5.90 -12.74 10.15
CA ILE A 146 -4.47 -12.61 9.82
C ILE A 146 -4.21 -11.26 9.12
N THR A 147 -5.05 -10.91 8.14
CA THR A 147 -4.89 -9.67 7.38
C THR A 147 -5.11 -8.42 8.22
N VAL A 148 -6.08 -8.42 9.13
CA VAL A 148 -6.34 -7.29 10.04
C VAL A 148 -5.15 -7.01 10.96
N VAL A 149 -4.48 -8.05 11.47
CA VAL A 149 -3.27 -7.91 12.29
C VAL A 149 -2.11 -7.27 11.49
N SER A 150 -2.08 -7.46 10.19
CA SER A 150 -1.05 -6.85 9.32
C SER A 150 -1.26 -5.37 9.01
N TYR A 151 -2.45 -4.80 9.26
CA TYR A 151 -2.79 -3.41 8.91
C TYR A 151 -1.82 -2.34 9.44
N PRO A 152 -1.35 -2.37 10.71
CA PRO A 152 -0.38 -1.39 11.18
C PRO A 152 0.93 -1.42 10.39
N PHE A 153 1.40 -2.60 10.01
CA PHE A 153 2.63 -2.76 9.22
C PHE A 153 2.42 -2.24 7.78
N LEU A 154 1.30 -2.56 7.15
CA LEU A 154 0.94 -2.06 5.82
C LEU A 154 0.81 -0.54 5.81
N ALA A 155 0.17 0.05 6.83
CA ALA A 155 0.02 1.48 6.95
C ALA A 155 1.38 2.20 7.10
N LEU A 156 2.27 1.66 7.93
CA LEU A 156 3.62 2.18 8.11
C LEU A 156 4.45 2.05 6.83
N PHE A 157 4.32 0.93 6.12
CA PHE A 157 4.98 0.74 4.82
C PHE A 157 4.52 1.79 3.80
N ASN A 158 3.20 2.00 3.66
CA ASN A 158 2.65 3.01 2.75
C ASN A 158 3.13 4.44 3.10
N ALA A 159 3.14 4.79 4.39
CA ALA A 159 3.65 6.08 4.85
C ALA A 159 5.14 6.24 4.55
N GLY A 160 5.96 5.22 4.83
CA GLY A 160 7.40 5.22 4.53
C GLY A 160 7.67 5.35 3.03
N ALA A 161 6.97 4.58 2.20
CA ALA A 161 7.08 4.66 0.74
C ALA A 161 6.71 6.07 0.21
N ALA A 162 5.70 6.70 0.81
CA ALA A 162 5.30 8.06 0.46
C ALA A 162 6.37 9.11 0.81
N PHE A 163 7.04 8.96 1.96
CA PHE A 163 8.16 9.85 2.34
C PHE A 163 9.34 9.73 1.37
N PHE A 164 9.74 8.51 1.02
CA PHE A 164 10.82 8.32 0.04
C PHE A 164 10.48 8.87 -1.33
N ARG A 165 9.22 8.72 -1.77
CA ARG A 165 8.75 9.35 -3.01
C ARG A 165 8.75 10.87 -2.93
N ALA A 166 8.40 11.47 -1.78
CA ALA A 166 8.47 12.91 -1.54
C ALA A 166 9.91 13.45 -1.61
N GLU A 167 10.90 12.65 -1.20
CA GLU A 167 12.34 12.95 -1.33
C GLU A 167 12.89 12.64 -2.73
N SER A 168 12.04 12.37 -3.72
CA SER A 168 12.42 11.98 -5.09
C SER A 168 13.19 10.65 -5.17
N ASN A 169 13.08 9.79 -4.16
CA ASN A 169 13.68 8.46 -4.12
C ASN A 169 12.60 7.36 -4.29
N ALA A 170 12.09 7.21 -5.51
CA ALA A 170 11.11 6.17 -5.82
C ALA A 170 11.73 4.76 -5.96
N LYS A 171 13.06 4.66 -6.04
CA LYS A 171 13.74 3.36 -6.21
C LYS A 171 13.67 2.50 -4.95
N LEU A 172 13.80 3.10 -3.78
CA LEU A 172 13.81 2.35 -2.52
C LEU A 172 12.46 1.63 -2.28
N PRO A 173 11.28 2.28 -2.35
CA PRO A 173 9.99 1.59 -2.26
C PRO A 173 9.84 0.47 -3.28
N MET A 174 10.28 0.68 -4.53
CA MET A 174 10.25 -0.35 -5.58
C MET A 174 11.07 -1.58 -5.21
N PHE A 175 12.30 -1.43 -4.71
CA PHE A 175 13.14 -2.56 -4.30
C PHE A 175 12.57 -3.28 -3.07
N VAL A 176 12.00 -2.55 -2.12
CA VAL A 176 11.33 -3.16 -0.96
C VAL A 176 10.10 -3.93 -1.42
N ALA A 177 9.27 -3.38 -2.31
CA ALA A 177 8.12 -4.08 -2.88
C ALA A 177 8.55 -5.35 -3.64
N ALA A 178 9.60 -5.28 -4.45
CA ALA A 178 10.13 -6.46 -5.13
C ALA A 178 10.59 -7.54 -4.15
N GLY A 179 11.30 -7.16 -3.09
CA GLY A 179 11.77 -8.08 -2.05
C GLY A 179 10.61 -8.70 -1.26
N THR A 180 9.60 -7.92 -0.89
CA THR A 180 8.40 -8.43 -0.20
C THR A 180 7.60 -9.36 -1.08
N ASN A 181 7.47 -9.08 -2.40
CA ASN A 181 6.77 -9.95 -3.33
C ASN A 181 7.50 -11.32 -3.48
N VAL A 182 8.83 -11.32 -3.57
CA VAL A 182 9.61 -12.57 -3.60
C VAL A 182 9.42 -13.37 -2.31
N LEU A 183 9.47 -12.71 -1.16
CA LEU A 183 9.25 -13.36 0.14
C LEU A 183 7.83 -13.90 0.27
N ASN A 184 6.83 -13.18 -0.25
CA ASN A 184 5.43 -13.60 -0.24
C ASN A 184 5.24 -14.85 -1.11
N ILE A 185 5.74 -14.86 -2.37
CA ILE A 185 5.67 -16.03 -3.25
C ILE A 185 6.34 -17.23 -2.60
N ALA A 186 7.55 -17.07 -2.04
CA ALA A 186 8.27 -18.14 -1.37
C ALA A 186 7.52 -18.64 -0.13
N GLY A 187 6.99 -17.72 0.68
CA GLY A 187 6.18 -18.04 1.85
C GLY A 187 4.92 -18.82 1.49
N ASN A 188 4.13 -18.30 0.54
CA ASN A 188 2.91 -18.97 0.08
C ASN A 188 3.22 -20.35 -0.51
N ALA A 189 4.30 -20.51 -1.27
CA ALA A 189 4.72 -21.79 -1.80
C ALA A 189 5.03 -22.80 -0.67
N VAL A 190 5.73 -22.37 0.37
CA VAL A 190 6.05 -23.22 1.52
C VAL A 190 4.80 -23.56 2.33
N PHE A 191 3.96 -22.59 2.65
CA PHE A 191 2.77 -22.81 3.49
C PHE A 191 1.69 -23.61 2.77
N ILE A 192 1.39 -23.28 1.51
CA ILE A 192 0.32 -23.94 0.75
C ILE A 192 0.77 -25.34 0.29
N PHE A 193 1.94 -25.45 -0.35
CA PHE A 193 2.37 -26.72 -0.96
C PHE A 193 3.26 -27.57 -0.04
N GLY A 194 4.02 -26.95 0.88
CA GLY A 194 4.90 -27.67 1.79
C GLY A 194 4.22 -28.12 3.08
N MET A 195 3.38 -27.27 3.66
CA MET A 195 2.74 -27.50 4.95
C MET A 195 1.24 -27.84 4.86
N ASN A 196 0.62 -27.74 3.67
CA ASN A 196 -0.82 -27.94 3.44
C ASN A 196 -1.72 -27.11 4.38
N MET A 197 -1.31 -25.88 4.70
CA MET A 197 -2.03 -25.02 5.65
C MET A 197 -3.29 -24.35 5.06
N GLY A 198 -3.62 -24.56 3.80
CA GLY A 198 -4.77 -23.94 3.16
C GLY A 198 -4.60 -22.43 2.98
N VAL A 199 -5.59 -21.64 3.43
CA VAL A 199 -5.59 -20.16 3.37
C VAL A 199 -5.13 -19.49 4.67
N ALA A 200 -4.77 -20.27 5.68
CA ALA A 200 -4.33 -19.78 6.99
C ALA A 200 -2.87 -19.32 6.99
#